data_d37caebb87aab93349023a11b5b74968
#
_entry.id   d37caebb87aab93349023a11b5b74968
#
_cell.length_a   1.000
_cell.length_b   1.000
_cell.length_c   1.000
_cell.angle_alpha   90.00
_cell.angle_beta   90.00
_cell.angle_gamma   90.00
#
_symmetry.space_group_name_H-M   'P 1'
#
loop_
_entity.id
_entity.type
_entity.pdbx_description
1 polymer ?
#
loop_
_entity_poly.entity_id
_entity_poly.type
_entity_poly.pdbx_seq_one_letter_code
_entity_poly.pdbx_strand_id
1 'polypeptide(L)'
;KKLYVLTIEVNSATENTFIRYVADGVSKTIADGVTETAFADDMEVEGPDVYILANRESIESGTRNMVVYKNGTALYTLPYSDNFRPNCMAIQGTNVYLAGTGNDGVSGNRIKLWKNGVLSDITDGTNNVRVYDMQVNGNDVYLAGLEYNPNSGYQQAKYWKNGTGVILSAGTGQETQGELHRILVKGTDVYCSGMINGKPTQWKNAEATPLSTDYGTCYGIAVSGTDVYAAGTVQTGNTYQAVYWKNGTQVSLSNSTTAPDGASVFGIGTDGTDVYVVGSIELGSNVSKGVYWKNGVQNIIPVTGLNKSYGYRMVFK
;
A
#
# COMPACT_ATOMS: atom_id res chain seq x y z
N LYS A 1 6.11 20.72 -5.88
CA LYS A 1 5.23 19.58 -5.60
C LYS A 1 4.91 19.55 -4.11
N LYS A 2 3.69 19.14 -3.77
CA LYS A 2 3.19 19.06 -2.41
C LYS A 2 3.24 17.61 -1.93
N LEU A 3 3.79 17.40 -0.73
CA LEU A 3 3.83 16.09 -0.08
C LEU A 3 2.58 15.90 0.78
N TYR A 4 1.87 14.80 0.55
CA TYR A 4 0.77 14.32 1.39
C TYR A 4 1.20 13.03 2.07
N VAL A 5 1.03 12.95 3.38
CA VAL A 5 1.32 11.74 4.16
C VAL A 5 0.09 11.35 4.96
N LEU A 6 -0.40 10.15 4.73
CA LEU A 6 -1.49 9.54 5.50
C LEU A 6 -0.90 8.85 6.74
N THR A 7 -1.51 9.10 7.89
CA THR A 7 -1.14 8.46 9.16
C THR A 7 -2.31 7.69 9.76
N ILE A 8 -1.99 6.57 10.37
CA ILE A 8 -2.86 5.85 11.29
C ILE A 8 -2.25 5.99 12.67
N GLU A 9 -3.05 6.46 13.62
CA GLU A 9 -2.62 6.73 14.98
C GLU A 9 -3.49 5.93 15.95
N VAL A 10 -2.90 5.33 16.97
CA VAL A 10 -3.60 4.49 17.95
C VAL A 10 -3.44 5.09 19.33
N ASN A 11 -4.56 5.35 19.99
CA ASN A 11 -4.55 5.66 21.41
C ASN A 11 -4.38 4.35 22.20
N SER A 12 -3.25 4.19 22.87
CA SER A 12 -2.91 2.95 23.57
C SER A 12 -3.78 2.68 24.81
N ALA A 13 -4.50 3.68 25.33
CA ALA A 13 -5.40 3.52 26.47
C ALA A 13 -6.80 3.02 26.07
N THR A 14 -7.28 3.42 24.89
CA THR A 14 -8.61 3.09 24.37
C THR A 14 -8.59 2.15 23.19
N GLU A 15 -7.41 1.89 22.62
CA GLU A 15 -7.19 1.16 21.36
C GLU A 15 -7.91 1.75 20.14
N ASN A 16 -8.50 2.94 20.30
CA ASN A 16 -9.16 3.64 19.19
C ASN A 16 -8.13 4.13 18.18
N THR A 17 -8.47 3.97 16.91
CA THR A 17 -7.64 4.44 15.80
C THR A 17 -8.14 5.77 15.25
N PHE A 18 -7.17 6.61 14.90
CA PHE A 18 -7.37 7.89 14.24
C PHE A 18 -6.83 7.80 12.83
N ILE A 19 -7.51 8.45 11.90
CA ILE A 19 -7.00 8.65 10.54
C ILE A 19 -6.76 10.14 10.34
N ARG A 20 -5.56 10.46 9.90
CA ARG A 20 -5.16 11.84 9.61
C ARG A 20 -4.28 11.88 8.37
N TYR A 21 -4.33 12.96 7.63
CA TYR A 21 -3.27 13.24 6.68
C TYR A 21 -2.59 14.57 6.98
N VAL A 22 -1.31 14.65 6.63
CA VAL A 22 -0.49 15.85 6.74
C VAL A 22 -0.13 16.31 5.34
N ALA A 23 -0.33 17.60 5.07
CA ALA A 23 0.02 18.21 3.79
C ALA A 23 0.71 19.54 4.06
N ASP A 24 2.00 19.69 3.65
CA ASP A 24 2.84 20.88 3.92
C ASP A 24 2.86 21.27 5.41
N GLY A 25 2.93 20.29 6.30
CA GLY A 25 2.92 20.52 7.76
C GLY A 25 1.54 20.81 8.34
N VAL A 26 0.49 20.96 7.53
CA VAL A 26 -0.89 21.11 8.02
C VAL A 26 -1.56 19.75 8.13
N SER A 27 -2.02 19.45 9.32
CA SER A 27 -2.69 18.18 9.65
C SER A 27 -4.21 18.31 9.51
N LYS A 28 -4.86 17.29 8.94
CA LYS A 28 -6.32 17.17 8.88
C LYS A 28 -6.76 15.80 9.38
N THR A 29 -7.60 15.79 10.41
CA THR A 29 -8.23 14.58 10.96
C THR A 29 -9.40 14.17 10.07
N ILE A 30 -9.51 12.87 9.76
CA ILE A 30 -10.57 12.26 8.97
C ILE A 30 -11.48 11.43 9.87
N ALA A 31 -10.89 10.67 10.82
CA ALA A 31 -11.59 9.97 11.87
C ALA A 31 -10.86 10.23 13.18
N ASP A 32 -11.57 10.56 14.24
CA ASP A 32 -11.01 11.03 15.51
C ASP A 32 -10.87 9.94 16.59
N GLY A 33 -11.40 8.74 16.33
CA GLY A 33 -11.38 7.61 17.26
C GLY A 33 -12.27 7.81 18.51
N VAL A 34 -13.20 8.76 18.48
CA VAL A 34 -14.13 9.01 19.60
C VAL A 34 -15.48 8.33 19.41
N THR A 35 -16.07 8.52 18.24
CA THR A 35 -17.37 7.93 17.88
C THR A 35 -17.20 6.69 17.00
N GLU A 36 -16.05 6.54 16.40
CA GLU A 36 -15.70 5.47 15.48
C GLU A 36 -14.23 5.08 15.59
N THR A 37 -13.92 3.85 15.27
CA THR A 37 -12.57 3.41 14.98
C THR A 37 -12.43 3.24 13.47
N ALA A 38 -11.30 3.66 12.92
CA ALA A 38 -11.09 3.60 11.48
C ALA A 38 -9.64 3.25 11.12
N PHE A 39 -9.48 2.46 10.05
CA PHE A 39 -8.21 2.11 9.44
C PHE A 39 -8.21 2.60 8.00
N ALA A 40 -7.19 3.32 7.60
CA ALA A 40 -7.01 3.72 6.22
C ALA A 40 -6.42 2.56 5.42
N ASP A 41 -6.98 2.33 4.24
CA ASP A 41 -6.49 1.33 3.29
C ASP A 41 -5.69 2.00 2.17
N ASP A 42 -6.12 3.20 1.71
CA ASP A 42 -5.44 3.90 0.62
C ASP A 42 -5.66 5.40 0.64
N MET A 43 -4.79 6.15 -0.04
CA MET A 43 -4.90 7.59 -0.26
C MET A 43 -4.46 7.95 -1.68
N GLU A 44 -5.30 8.74 -2.35
CA GLU A 44 -5.00 9.34 -3.66
C GLU A 44 -5.21 10.85 -3.63
N VAL A 45 -4.50 11.55 -4.50
CA VAL A 45 -4.64 13.00 -4.68
C VAL A 45 -4.90 13.29 -6.14
N GLU A 46 -5.98 14.00 -6.46
CA GLU A 46 -6.29 14.43 -7.81
C GLU A 46 -6.56 15.93 -7.85
N GLY A 47 -5.68 16.68 -8.53
CA GLY A 47 -5.68 18.12 -8.46
C GLY A 47 -5.53 18.64 -7.02
N PRO A 48 -6.47 19.47 -6.51
CA PRO A 48 -6.45 19.92 -5.13
C PRO A 48 -7.09 18.94 -4.13
N ASP A 49 -7.74 17.88 -4.61
CA ASP A 49 -8.59 17.02 -3.81
C ASP A 49 -7.82 15.80 -3.27
N VAL A 50 -8.00 15.53 -1.98
CA VAL A 50 -7.45 14.35 -1.27
C VAL A 50 -8.57 13.33 -1.07
N TYR A 51 -8.34 12.12 -1.54
CA TYR A 51 -9.24 10.98 -1.38
C TYR A 51 -8.61 9.95 -0.44
N ILE A 52 -9.39 9.41 0.49
CA ILE A 52 -8.95 8.39 1.43
C ILE A 52 -9.99 7.28 1.45
N LEU A 53 -9.54 6.06 1.19
CA LEU A 53 -10.32 4.84 1.42
C LEU A 53 -10.05 4.34 2.83
N ALA A 54 -11.10 4.10 3.60
CA ALA A 54 -10.98 3.63 4.96
C ALA A 54 -12.05 2.60 5.32
N ASN A 55 -11.66 1.62 6.13
CA ASN A 55 -12.56 0.76 6.87
C ASN A 55 -12.93 1.46 8.18
N ARG A 56 -14.21 1.61 8.44
CA ARG A 56 -14.75 2.34 9.57
C ARG A 56 -15.74 1.47 10.35
N GLU A 57 -15.63 1.49 11.69
CA GLU A 57 -16.56 0.82 12.58
C GLU A 57 -17.12 1.81 13.61
N SER A 58 -18.43 1.90 13.71
CA SER A 58 -19.11 2.69 14.75
C SER A 58 -18.90 2.02 16.11
N ILE A 59 -18.42 2.78 17.10
CA ILE A 59 -18.22 2.28 18.46
C ILE A 59 -19.55 1.94 19.13
N GLU A 60 -20.61 2.71 18.87
CA GLU A 60 -21.92 2.52 19.47
C GLU A 60 -22.65 1.29 18.90
N SER A 61 -22.68 1.15 17.57
CA SER A 61 -23.49 0.11 16.90
C SER A 61 -22.70 -1.10 16.43
N GLY A 62 -21.36 -1.03 16.40
CA GLY A 62 -20.50 -2.05 15.79
C GLY A 62 -20.66 -2.17 14.27
N THR A 63 -21.40 -1.24 13.63
CA THR A 63 -21.60 -1.28 12.18
C THR A 63 -20.34 -0.93 11.44
N ARG A 64 -19.92 -1.80 10.51
CA ARG A 64 -18.74 -1.62 9.67
C ARG A 64 -19.11 -1.15 8.27
N ASN A 65 -18.34 -0.20 7.77
CA ASN A 65 -18.49 0.33 6.41
C ASN A 65 -17.09 0.60 5.81
N MET A 66 -17.01 0.48 4.48
CA MET A 66 -15.93 1.05 3.70
C MET A 66 -16.34 2.44 3.26
N VAL A 67 -15.53 3.43 3.55
CA VAL A 67 -15.85 4.83 3.26
C VAL A 67 -14.77 5.44 2.38
N VAL A 68 -15.18 6.07 1.30
CA VAL A 68 -14.30 6.97 0.52
C VAL A 68 -14.57 8.38 0.99
N TYR A 69 -13.56 9.01 1.57
CA TYR A 69 -13.59 10.41 1.94
C TYR A 69 -12.99 11.26 0.80
N LYS A 70 -13.60 12.40 0.54
CA LYS A 70 -13.04 13.47 -0.28
C LYS A 70 -12.85 14.71 0.58
N ASN A 71 -11.61 15.17 0.73
CA ASN A 71 -11.27 16.34 1.58
C ASN A 71 -11.84 16.23 3.00
N GLY A 72 -11.92 15.01 3.55
CA GLY A 72 -12.42 14.73 4.89
C GLY A 72 -13.93 14.62 5.01
N THR A 73 -14.69 14.73 3.91
CA THR A 73 -16.13 14.48 3.88
C THR A 73 -16.40 13.15 3.19
N ALA A 74 -17.29 12.33 3.76
CA ALA A 74 -17.67 11.07 3.15
C ALA A 74 -18.32 11.31 1.77
N LEU A 75 -17.71 10.73 0.73
CA LEU A 75 -18.20 10.79 -0.64
C LEU A 75 -19.03 9.55 -1.00
N TYR A 76 -18.53 8.37 -0.61
CA TYR A 76 -19.20 7.09 -0.78
C TYR A 76 -19.10 6.29 0.52
N THR A 77 -20.19 5.62 0.87
CA THR A 77 -20.24 4.64 1.96
C THR A 77 -20.77 3.33 1.42
N LEU A 78 -19.95 2.28 1.50
CA LEU A 78 -20.30 0.93 1.07
C LEU A 78 -20.39 0.04 2.31
N PRO A 79 -21.38 -0.86 2.40
CA PRO A 79 -21.44 -1.80 3.50
C PRO A 79 -20.23 -2.72 3.48
N TYR A 80 -19.64 -2.97 4.65
CA TYR A 80 -18.61 -3.98 4.80
C TYR A 80 -19.22 -5.37 4.62
N SER A 81 -18.78 -6.12 3.62
CA SER A 81 -19.35 -7.43 3.31
C SER A 81 -18.31 -8.38 2.74
N ASP A 82 -18.56 -9.68 2.84
CA ASP A 82 -17.71 -10.68 2.21
C ASP A 82 -17.79 -10.66 0.69
N ASN A 83 -18.89 -10.10 0.13
CA ASN A 83 -19.03 -9.97 -1.31
C ASN A 83 -18.08 -8.93 -1.93
N PHE A 84 -17.67 -7.90 -1.17
CA PHE A 84 -16.70 -6.91 -1.65
C PHE A 84 -16.00 -6.19 -0.49
N ARG A 85 -14.69 -6.34 -0.43
CA ARG A 85 -13.79 -5.64 0.51
C ARG A 85 -12.71 -4.91 -0.29
N PRO A 86 -12.94 -3.64 -0.65
CA PRO A 86 -11.94 -2.83 -1.32
C PRO A 86 -10.77 -2.52 -0.38
N ASN A 87 -9.55 -2.54 -0.92
CA ASN A 87 -8.32 -2.22 -0.19
C ASN A 87 -7.36 -1.34 -1.00
N CYS A 88 -7.70 -1.02 -2.24
CA CYS A 88 -6.96 -0.04 -3.03
C CYS A 88 -7.92 0.82 -3.88
N MET A 89 -7.45 2.01 -4.22
CA MET A 89 -8.22 3.04 -4.90
C MET A 89 -7.39 3.71 -5.99
N ALA A 90 -8.05 4.15 -7.04
CA ALA A 90 -7.48 5.07 -8.02
C ALA A 90 -8.49 6.15 -8.36
N ILE A 91 -7.99 7.35 -8.62
CA ILE A 91 -8.79 8.50 -9.05
C ILE A 91 -8.33 8.97 -10.42
N GLN A 92 -9.26 9.16 -11.34
CA GLN A 92 -8.97 9.72 -12.65
C GLN A 92 -10.05 10.73 -13.01
N GLY A 93 -9.70 12.01 -12.93
CA GLY A 93 -10.65 13.10 -13.06
C GLY A 93 -11.75 13.01 -12.00
N THR A 94 -12.99 12.81 -12.43
CA THR A 94 -14.14 12.61 -11.51
C THR A 94 -14.43 11.15 -11.20
N ASN A 95 -13.74 10.21 -11.84
CA ASN A 95 -14.01 8.80 -11.62
C ASN A 95 -13.25 8.26 -10.40
N VAL A 96 -13.99 7.56 -9.55
CA VAL A 96 -13.45 6.83 -8.40
C VAL A 96 -13.52 5.34 -8.71
N TYR A 97 -12.37 4.70 -8.60
CA TYR A 97 -12.22 3.26 -8.77
C TYR A 97 -11.79 2.66 -7.44
N LEU A 98 -12.44 1.59 -7.02
CA LEU A 98 -12.03 0.78 -5.87
C LEU A 98 -11.83 -0.64 -6.33
N ALA A 99 -10.74 -1.27 -5.93
CA ALA A 99 -10.54 -2.69 -6.15
C ALA A 99 -10.30 -3.42 -4.83
N GLY A 100 -10.73 -4.66 -4.80
CA GLY A 100 -10.62 -5.52 -3.63
C GLY A 100 -11.01 -6.94 -3.96
N THR A 101 -11.10 -7.75 -2.93
CA THR A 101 -11.56 -9.13 -3.07
C THR A 101 -12.95 -9.31 -2.51
N GLY A 102 -13.68 -10.26 -3.06
CA GLY A 102 -14.97 -10.68 -2.56
C GLY A 102 -15.26 -12.13 -2.87
N ASN A 103 -16.09 -12.73 -2.05
CA ASN A 103 -16.56 -14.10 -2.19
C ASN A 103 -18.09 -14.11 -2.20
N ASP A 104 -18.67 -14.75 -3.21
CA ASP A 104 -20.13 -14.91 -3.33
C ASP A 104 -20.67 -16.18 -2.64
N GLY A 105 -19.80 -16.93 -1.93
CA GLY A 105 -20.13 -18.17 -1.26
C GLY A 105 -20.24 -19.40 -2.19
N VAL A 106 -20.06 -19.23 -3.50
CA VAL A 106 -20.21 -20.31 -4.52
C VAL A 106 -18.86 -20.73 -5.08
N SER A 107 -17.96 -19.78 -5.28
CA SER A 107 -16.63 -20.00 -5.85
C SER A 107 -15.54 -19.38 -4.97
N GLY A 108 -14.28 -19.47 -5.38
CA GLY A 108 -13.17 -18.84 -4.68
C GLY A 108 -13.25 -17.31 -4.67
N ASN A 109 -12.33 -16.68 -3.94
CA ASN A 109 -12.22 -15.23 -3.92
C ASN A 109 -11.97 -14.69 -5.33
N ARG A 110 -12.71 -13.64 -5.67
CA ARG A 110 -12.57 -12.90 -6.94
C ARG A 110 -11.98 -11.53 -6.69
N ILE A 111 -11.24 -11.00 -7.63
CA ILE A 111 -11.00 -9.57 -7.70
C ILE A 111 -12.25 -8.92 -8.27
N LYS A 112 -12.72 -7.90 -7.55
CA LYS A 112 -13.85 -7.08 -7.96
C LYS A 112 -13.41 -5.63 -8.10
N LEU A 113 -13.99 -4.96 -9.08
CA LEU A 113 -13.81 -3.54 -9.36
C LEU A 113 -15.14 -2.82 -9.18
N TRP A 114 -15.13 -1.80 -8.34
CA TRP A 114 -16.22 -0.86 -8.20
C TRP A 114 -15.81 0.47 -8.87
N LYS A 115 -16.68 0.98 -9.76
CA LYS A 115 -16.47 2.26 -10.42
C LYS A 115 -17.73 3.10 -10.30
N ASN A 116 -17.67 4.22 -9.57
CA ASN A 116 -18.78 5.18 -9.43
C ASN A 116 -20.15 4.55 -9.14
N GLY A 117 -20.21 3.54 -8.27
CA GLY A 117 -21.46 2.84 -7.91
C GLY A 117 -21.71 1.52 -8.63
N VAL A 118 -20.92 1.18 -9.65
CA VAL A 118 -21.07 -0.07 -10.42
C VAL A 118 -20.00 -1.07 -10.01
N LEU A 119 -20.41 -2.23 -9.48
CA LEU A 119 -19.53 -3.35 -9.11
C LEU A 119 -19.48 -4.37 -10.24
N SER A 120 -18.29 -4.86 -10.56
CA SER A 120 -18.04 -5.90 -11.56
C SER A 120 -16.97 -6.88 -11.09
N ASP A 121 -17.05 -8.13 -11.53
CA ASP A 121 -16.03 -9.14 -11.33
C ASP A 121 -14.93 -8.96 -12.38
N ILE A 122 -13.67 -9.02 -11.90
CA ILE A 122 -12.48 -8.96 -12.77
C ILE A 122 -11.92 -10.37 -13.02
N THR A 123 -12.02 -11.27 -12.03
CA THR A 123 -11.65 -12.68 -12.16
C THR A 123 -12.86 -13.56 -11.92
N ASP A 124 -12.82 -14.80 -12.42
CA ASP A 124 -13.94 -15.73 -12.41
C ASP A 124 -14.12 -16.54 -11.12
N GLY A 125 -13.14 -16.43 -10.18
CA GLY A 125 -13.14 -17.18 -8.93
C GLY A 125 -12.66 -18.63 -9.05
N THR A 126 -12.12 -19.03 -10.21
CA THR A 126 -11.52 -20.36 -10.39
C THR A 126 -10.34 -20.56 -9.43
N ASN A 127 -9.52 -19.54 -9.27
CA ASN A 127 -8.39 -19.52 -8.34
C ASN A 127 -8.59 -18.44 -7.27
N ASN A 128 -8.15 -18.72 -6.04
CA ASN A 128 -8.13 -17.70 -5.01
C ASN A 128 -7.13 -16.59 -5.37
N VAL A 129 -7.56 -15.35 -5.24
CA VAL A 129 -6.79 -14.15 -5.59
C VAL A 129 -6.80 -13.15 -4.44
N ARG A 130 -5.77 -12.29 -4.40
CA ARG A 130 -5.76 -11.06 -3.60
C ARG A 130 -5.22 -9.92 -4.44
N VAL A 131 -5.81 -8.74 -4.28
CA VAL A 131 -5.31 -7.49 -4.86
C VAL A 131 -4.80 -6.58 -3.74
N TYR A 132 -3.70 -5.88 -3.98
CA TYR A 132 -3.07 -4.99 -3.00
C TYR A 132 -2.92 -3.57 -3.50
N ASP A 133 -2.86 -3.37 -4.82
CA ASP A 133 -2.69 -2.05 -5.40
C ASP A 133 -3.34 -1.95 -6.77
N MET A 134 -3.67 -0.72 -7.17
CA MET A 134 -4.23 -0.46 -8.48
C MET A 134 -3.72 0.85 -9.07
N GLN A 135 -3.70 0.90 -10.39
CA GLN A 135 -3.51 2.12 -11.15
C GLN A 135 -4.43 2.16 -12.36
N VAL A 136 -4.96 3.33 -12.66
CA VAL A 136 -5.68 3.60 -13.90
C VAL A 136 -4.81 4.48 -14.80
N ASN A 137 -4.60 4.06 -16.05
CA ASN A 137 -3.85 4.80 -17.05
C ASN A 137 -4.66 4.88 -18.35
N GLY A 138 -5.24 6.04 -18.62
CA GLY A 138 -6.21 6.19 -19.70
C GLY A 138 -7.44 5.32 -19.48
N ASN A 139 -7.70 4.38 -20.40
CA ASN A 139 -8.80 3.43 -20.29
C ASN A 139 -8.40 2.09 -19.64
N ASP A 140 -7.12 1.91 -19.35
CA ASP A 140 -6.61 0.65 -18.81
C ASP A 140 -6.58 0.68 -17.28
N VAL A 141 -7.11 -0.38 -16.68
CA VAL A 141 -7.06 -0.66 -15.24
C VAL A 141 -6.01 -1.74 -14.98
N TYR A 142 -5.05 -1.41 -14.13
CA TYR A 142 -4.01 -2.33 -13.70
C TYR A 142 -4.20 -2.65 -12.22
N LEU A 143 -4.08 -3.92 -11.86
CA LEU A 143 -4.26 -4.44 -10.51
C LEU A 143 -3.06 -5.31 -10.16
N ALA A 144 -2.45 -5.13 -8.99
CA ALA A 144 -1.33 -5.94 -8.53
C ALA A 144 -1.71 -6.78 -7.31
N GLY A 145 -1.18 -8.00 -7.24
CA GLY A 145 -1.47 -8.89 -6.13
C GLY A 145 -0.88 -10.28 -6.29
N LEU A 146 -1.66 -11.27 -5.91
CA LEU A 146 -1.30 -12.67 -6.05
C LEU A 146 -2.48 -13.53 -6.51
N GLU A 147 -2.15 -14.70 -7.07
CA GLU A 147 -3.09 -15.78 -7.37
C GLU A 147 -2.53 -17.09 -6.81
N TYR A 148 -3.39 -17.89 -6.19
CA TYR A 148 -3.04 -19.24 -5.78
C TYR A 148 -3.06 -20.19 -6.96
N ASN A 149 -1.96 -20.88 -7.21
CA ASN A 149 -1.92 -21.97 -8.17
C ASN A 149 -2.47 -23.25 -7.51
N PRO A 150 -3.62 -23.79 -7.95
CA PRO A 150 -4.21 -24.96 -7.30
C PRO A 150 -3.39 -26.24 -7.51
N ASN A 151 -2.52 -26.30 -8.52
CA ASN A 151 -1.71 -27.48 -8.82
C ASN A 151 -0.47 -27.57 -7.91
N SER A 152 0.15 -26.43 -7.57
CA SER A 152 1.36 -26.38 -6.75
C SER A 152 1.08 -25.95 -5.31
N GLY A 153 -0.06 -25.31 -5.06
CA GLY A 153 -0.38 -24.70 -3.75
C GLY A 153 0.39 -23.41 -3.46
N TYR A 154 1.18 -22.92 -4.41
CA TYR A 154 1.96 -21.69 -4.22
C TYR A 154 1.18 -20.44 -4.60
N GLN A 155 1.48 -19.34 -3.91
CA GLN A 155 1.05 -17.99 -4.28
C GLN A 155 1.97 -17.49 -5.40
N GLN A 156 1.37 -17.04 -6.49
CA GLN A 156 2.11 -16.49 -7.63
C GLN A 156 1.93 -14.98 -7.67
N ALA A 157 3.02 -14.23 -7.71
CA ALA A 157 3.01 -12.80 -7.98
C ALA A 157 2.36 -12.53 -9.33
N LYS A 158 1.30 -11.71 -9.36
CA LYS A 158 0.51 -11.50 -10.58
C LYS A 158 -0.03 -10.08 -10.63
N TYR A 159 -0.04 -9.50 -11.82
CA TYR A 159 -0.86 -8.33 -12.10
C TYR A 159 -1.92 -8.64 -13.15
N TRP A 160 -2.99 -7.86 -13.16
CA TRP A 160 -4.04 -7.95 -14.18
C TRP A 160 -4.15 -6.62 -14.90
N LYS A 161 -4.24 -6.67 -16.23
CA LYS A 161 -4.58 -5.52 -17.08
C LYS A 161 -5.94 -5.78 -17.70
N ASN A 162 -6.94 -4.96 -17.34
CA ASN A 162 -8.33 -5.11 -17.83
C ASN A 162 -8.86 -6.55 -17.68
N GLY A 163 -8.53 -7.21 -16.56
CA GLY A 163 -8.92 -8.59 -16.28
C GLY A 163 -7.97 -9.65 -16.85
N THR A 164 -7.09 -9.33 -17.79
CA THR A 164 -6.10 -10.28 -18.30
C THR A 164 -4.91 -10.36 -17.36
N GLY A 165 -4.67 -11.55 -16.80
CA GLY A 165 -3.61 -11.78 -15.82
C GLY A 165 -2.24 -12.02 -16.45
N VAL A 166 -1.20 -11.46 -15.83
CA VAL A 166 0.21 -11.68 -16.16
C VAL A 166 0.94 -12.18 -14.93
N ILE A 167 1.45 -13.40 -14.97
CA ILE A 167 2.23 -14.01 -13.89
C ILE A 167 3.66 -13.47 -13.95
N LEU A 168 4.17 -13.03 -12.81
CA LEU A 168 5.53 -12.53 -12.64
C LEU A 168 6.37 -13.59 -11.90
N SER A 169 7.14 -14.36 -12.66
CA SER A 169 8.03 -15.37 -12.10
C SER A 169 9.42 -14.81 -11.74
N ALA A 170 10.21 -15.60 -11.04
CA ALA A 170 11.64 -15.30 -10.81
C ALA A 170 12.51 -15.51 -12.06
N GLY A 171 11.95 -15.89 -13.19
CA GLY A 171 12.71 -16.17 -14.41
C GLY A 171 13.44 -17.52 -14.43
N THR A 172 13.32 -18.33 -13.38
CA THR A 172 14.09 -19.59 -13.22
C THR A 172 13.37 -20.84 -13.69
N GLY A 173 12.13 -20.70 -14.21
CA GLY A 173 11.31 -21.82 -14.64
C GLY A 173 10.75 -22.71 -13.52
N GLN A 174 11.11 -22.44 -12.26
CA GLN A 174 10.52 -23.09 -11.10
C GLN A 174 9.32 -22.28 -10.58
N GLU A 175 8.30 -22.97 -10.10
CA GLU A 175 7.21 -22.32 -9.39
C GLU A 175 7.75 -21.69 -8.09
N THR A 176 7.54 -20.39 -7.95
CA THR A 176 8.04 -19.60 -6.83
C THR A 176 6.88 -18.96 -6.10
N GLN A 177 6.98 -18.97 -4.77
CA GLN A 177 6.03 -18.24 -3.95
C GLN A 177 6.32 -16.74 -4.05
N GLY A 178 5.32 -15.94 -4.43
CA GLY A 178 5.51 -14.50 -4.58
C GLY A 178 4.21 -13.71 -4.49
N GLU A 179 4.36 -12.43 -4.22
CA GLU A 179 3.27 -11.46 -4.20
C GLU A 179 3.74 -10.09 -4.65
N LEU A 180 2.82 -9.29 -5.20
CA LEU A 180 3.04 -7.89 -5.56
C LEU A 180 2.32 -7.00 -4.56
N HIS A 181 3.02 -5.95 -4.11
CA HIS A 181 2.45 -4.94 -3.22
C HIS A 181 2.13 -3.62 -3.90
N ARG A 182 2.85 -3.28 -4.99
CA ARG A 182 2.62 -2.03 -5.74
C ARG A 182 2.76 -2.24 -7.23
N ILE A 183 2.01 -1.43 -7.98
CA ILE A 183 2.10 -1.32 -9.43
C ILE A 183 2.21 0.15 -9.83
N LEU A 184 3.09 0.44 -10.77
CA LEU A 184 3.28 1.75 -11.38
C LEU A 184 3.38 1.60 -12.89
N VAL A 185 2.53 2.31 -13.61
CA VAL A 185 2.55 2.36 -15.07
C VAL A 185 3.04 3.72 -15.52
N LYS A 186 4.10 3.75 -16.32
CA LYS A 186 4.68 4.97 -16.89
C LYS A 186 4.89 4.80 -18.38
N GLY A 187 4.09 5.50 -19.17
CA GLY A 187 4.04 5.27 -20.62
C GLY A 187 3.53 3.86 -20.91
N THR A 188 4.35 3.05 -21.57
CA THR A 188 4.07 1.64 -21.86
C THR A 188 4.70 0.67 -20.85
N ASP A 189 5.59 1.17 -19.98
CA ASP A 189 6.28 0.33 -19.01
C ASP A 189 5.43 0.09 -17.76
N VAL A 190 5.41 -1.17 -17.32
CA VAL A 190 4.77 -1.62 -16.08
C VAL A 190 5.85 -1.97 -15.07
N TYR A 191 5.86 -1.30 -13.94
CA TYR A 191 6.76 -1.56 -12.82
C TYR A 191 5.96 -2.14 -11.65
N CYS A 192 6.52 -3.17 -11.01
CA CYS A 192 5.93 -3.76 -9.82
C CYS A 192 6.97 -3.92 -8.72
N SER A 193 6.50 -3.94 -7.47
CA SER A 193 7.32 -4.30 -6.31
C SER A 193 6.60 -5.30 -5.43
N GLY A 194 7.38 -6.14 -4.75
CA GLY A 194 6.87 -7.19 -3.89
C GLY A 194 7.97 -8.12 -3.40
N MET A 195 7.69 -9.41 -3.37
CA MET A 195 8.69 -10.42 -3.00
C MET A 195 8.55 -11.71 -3.80
N ILE A 196 9.65 -12.45 -3.90
CA ILE A 196 9.69 -13.85 -4.31
C ILE A 196 10.47 -14.65 -3.27
N ASN A 197 9.89 -15.76 -2.78
CA ASN A 197 10.49 -16.63 -1.78
C ASN A 197 10.97 -15.88 -0.53
N GLY A 198 10.18 -14.87 -0.10
CA GLY A 198 10.49 -14.04 1.06
C GLY A 198 11.63 -13.04 0.83
N LYS A 199 12.00 -12.75 -0.43
CA LYS A 199 13.09 -11.82 -0.78
C LYS A 199 12.55 -10.63 -1.57
N PRO A 200 12.95 -9.39 -1.23
CA PRO A 200 12.52 -8.19 -1.93
C PRO A 200 12.84 -8.28 -3.42
N THR A 201 11.86 -8.02 -4.24
CA THR A 201 11.98 -8.09 -5.71
C THR A 201 11.23 -6.93 -6.35
N GLN A 202 11.79 -6.36 -7.41
CA GLN A 202 11.10 -5.46 -8.33
C GLN A 202 11.01 -6.07 -9.72
N TRP A 203 10.02 -5.62 -10.50
CA TRP A 203 9.86 -6.04 -11.90
C TRP A 203 9.68 -4.83 -12.79
N LYS A 204 10.21 -4.95 -14.00
CA LYS A 204 9.91 -4.06 -15.11
C LYS A 204 9.45 -4.91 -16.30
N ASN A 205 8.25 -4.70 -16.81
CA ASN A 205 7.68 -5.44 -17.95
C ASN A 205 7.80 -6.96 -17.79
N ALA A 206 7.50 -7.46 -16.59
CA ALA A 206 7.60 -8.85 -16.17
C ALA A 206 9.04 -9.39 -15.98
N GLU A 207 10.08 -8.60 -16.20
CA GLU A 207 11.47 -8.96 -15.91
C GLU A 207 11.80 -8.69 -14.43
N ALA A 208 12.15 -9.74 -13.69
CA ALA A 208 12.44 -9.66 -12.26
C ALA A 208 13.86 -9.19 -11.98
N THR A 209 14.00 -8.29 -11.01
CA THR A 209 15.28 -7.87 -10.43
C THR A 209 15.23 -8.13 -8.91
N PRO A 210 15.93 -9.16 -8.40
CA PRO A 210 16.11 -9.35 -6.97
C PRO A 210 16.85 -8.16 -6.36
N LEU A 211 16.35 -7.65 -5.22
CA LEU A 211 16.90 -6.46 -4.56
C LEU A 211 17.76 -6.80 -3.36
N SER A 212 17.57 -7.98 -2.75
CA SER A 212 18.38 -8.48 -1.64
C SER A 212 18.41 -10.01 -1.64
N THR A 213 19.47 -10.57 -1.06
CA THR A 213 19.58 -11.99 -0.71
C THR A 213 18.99 -12.29 0.67
N ASP A 214 18.79 -11.26 1.51
CA ASP A 214 18.21 -11.37 2.82
C ASP A 214 16.68 -11.42 2.74
N TYR A 215 16.04 -11.99 3.76
CA TYR A 215 14.58 -11.98 3.86
C TYR A 215 14.07 -10.55 3.99
N GLY A 216 12.89 -10.31 3.43
CA GLY A 216 12.27 -9.01 3.45
C GLY A 216 11.22 -8.85 2.36
N THR A 217 10.74 -7.64 2.19
CA THR A 217 9.68 -7.33 1.23
C THR A 217 9.83 -5.92 0.68
N CYS A 218 9.52 -5.75 -0.59
CA CYS A 218 9.46 -4.44 -1.25
C CYS A 218 8.02 -3.95 -1.31
N TYR A 219 7.70 -2.87 -0.58
CA TYR A 219 6.34 -2.33 -0.45
C TYR A 219 6.07 -1.11 -1.34
N GLY A 220 7.07 -0.52 -1.95
CA GLY A 220 6.92 0.69 -2.74
C GLY A 220 7.76 0.69 -4.00
N ILE A 221 7.26 1.36 -5.05
CA ILE A 221 7.99 1.60 -6.29
C ILE A 221 7.71 3.01 -6.80
N ALA A 222 8.75 3.68 -7.30
CA ALA A 222 8.67 4.99 -7.92
C ALA A 222 9.67 5.10 -9.07
N VAL A 223 9.37 5.95 -10.05
CA VAL A 223 10.23 6.17 -11.22
C VAL A 223 10.39 7.67 -11.48
N SER A 224 11.62 8.15 -11.49
CA SER A 224 11.97 9.54 -11.83
C SER A 224 12.99 9.57 -12.95
N GLY A 225 12.64 10.16 -14.10
CA GLY A 225 13.46 10.07 -15.30
C GLY A 225 13.64 8.61 -15.73
N THR A 226 14.89 8.14 -15.73
CA THR A 226 15.30 6.75 -15.99
C THR A 226 15.56 5.96 -14.71
N ASP A 227 15.61 6.62 -13.54
CA ASP A 227 15.89 5.97 -12.26
C ASP A 227 14.65 5.27 -11.72
N VAL A 228 14.83 4.02 -11.29
CA VAL A 228 13.82 3.22 -10.60
C VAL A 228 14.18 3.16 -9.12
N TYR A 229 13.20 3.48 -8.29
CA TYR A 229 13.32 3.45 -6.84
C TYR A 229 12.34 2.43 -6.28
N ALA A 230 12.82 1.59 -5.39
CA ALA A 230 12.02 0.64 -4.65
C ALA A 230 12.25 0.84 -3.16
N ALA A 231 11.28 0.60 -2.30
CA ALA A 231 11.46 0.70 -0.86
C ALA A 231 10.77 -0.43 -0.11
N GLY A 232 11.37 -0.85 0.99
CA GLY A 232 10.87 -1.97 1.76
C GLY A 232 11.68 -2.23 3.01
N THR A 233 11.66 -3.48 3.45
CA THR A 233 12.39 -3.92 4.62
C THR A 233 13.30 -5.09 4.28
N VAL A 234 14.42 -5.19 4.98
CA VAL A 234 15.31 -6.36 4.97
C VAL A 234 15.53 -6.82 6.40
N GLN A 235 15.61 -8.13 6.59
CA GLN A 235 15.89 -8.71 7.90
C GLN A 235 17.38 -8.58 8.21
N THR A 236 17.69 -8.03 9.39
CA THR A 236 19.05 -7.94 9.92
C THR A 236 19.03 -8.50 11.34
N GLY A 237 19.60 -9.68 11.52
CA GLY A 237 19.46 -10.41 12.78
C GLY A 237 17.99 -10.78 13.05
N ASN A 238 17.46 -10.33 14.18
CA ASN A 238 16.08 -10.61 14.60
C ASN A 238 15.10 -9.47 14.28
N THR A 239 15.53 -8.39 13.63
CA THR A 239 14.69 -7.23 13.34
C THR A 239 14.66 -6.95 11.84
N TYR A 240 13.62 -6.23 11.41
CA TYR A 240 13.54 -5.68 10.06
C TYR A 240 14.02 -4.24 10.05
N GLN A 241 14.85 -3.91 9.06
CA GLN A 241 15.36 -2.56 8.85
C GLN A 241 14.75 -1.95 7.61
N ALA A 242 14.40 -0.66 7.70
CA ALA A 242 13.92 0.11 6.56
C ALA A 242 15.05 0.39 5.58
N VAL A 243 14.79 0.15 4.31
CA VAL A 243 15.74 0.40 3.21
C VAL A 243 15.01 0.94 1.98
N TYR A 244 15.73 1.59 1.10
CA TYR A 244 15.30 1.74 -0.28
C TYR A 244 16.41 1.32 -1.25
N TRP A 245 16.04 1.05 -2.49
CA TRP A 245 16.97 0.75 -3.57
C TRP A 245 16.83 1.78 -4.67
N LYS A 246 17.95 2.27 -5.19
CA LYS A 246 18.02 3.07 -6.40
C LYS A 246 18.70 2.25 -7.47
N ASN A 247 17.99 1.92 -8.54
CA ASN A 247 18.50 1.07 -9.63
C ASN A 247 19.14 -0.24 -9.11
N GLY A 248 18.51 -0.86 -8.10
CA GLY A 248 19.01 -2.07 -7.45
C GLY A 248 20.08 -1.86 -6.36
N THR A 249 20.64 -0.67 -6.21
CA THR A 249 21.62 -0.36 -5.15
C THR A 249 20.90 0.02 -3.85
N GLN A 250 21.18 -0.72 -2.77
CA GLN A 250 20.53 -0.53 -1.46
C GLN A 250 21.09 0.67 -0.71
N VAL A 251 20.17 1.40 -0.07
CA VAL A 251 20.45 2.50 0.88
C VAL A 251 19.69 2.21 2.18
N SER A 252 20.41 2.13 3.29
CA SER A 252 19.81 1.92 4.63
C SER A 252 19.17 3.20 5.15
N LEU A 253 17.96 3.08 5.70
CA LEU A 253 17.18 4.18 6.28
C LEU A 253 17.12 4.11 7.82
N SER A 254 17.21 2.91 8.39
CA SER A 254 17.21 2.68 9.84
C SER A 254 18.31 1.71 10.22
N ASN A 255 18.63 1.68 11.51
CA ASN A 255 19.57 0.75 12.11
C ASN A 255 19.19 0.53 13.60
N SER A 256 19.93 -0.31 14.31
CA SER A 256 19.68 -0.63 15.71
C SER A 256 19.73 0.56 16.68
N THR A 257 20.28 1.71 16.28
CA THR A 257 20.28 2.94 17.07
C THR A 257 19.03 3.78 16.85
N THR A 258 18.60 3.90 15.58
CA THR A 258 17.43 4.75 15.20
C THR A 258 16.10 4.01 15.30
N ALA A 259 16.12 2.68 15.24
CA ALA A 259 14.96 1.79 15.34
C ALA A 259 15.40 0.47 16.00
N PRO A 260 15.57 0.47 17.34
CA PRO A 260 16.16 -0.68 18.08
C PRO A 260 15.32 -1.95 17.92
N ASP A 261 14.01 -1.84 17.83
CA ASP A 261 13.08 -2.98 17.66
C ASP A 261 12.66 -3.18 16.21
N GLY A 262 13.20 -2.39 15.28
CA GLY A 262 12.95 -2.52 13.85
C GLY A 262 12.23 -1.32 13.23
N ALA A 263 12.00 -1.43 11.93
CA ALA A 263 11.28 -0.41 11.16
C ALA A 263 10.43 -1.07 10.07
N SER A 264 9.36 -0.40 9.70
CA SER A 264 8.49 -0.76 8.59
C SER A 264 8.48 0.33 7.52
N VAL A 265 8.30 -0.08 6.26
CA VAL A 265 8.15 0.83 5.12
C VAL A 265 6.81 0.53 4.45
N PHE A 266 6.08 1.57 4.05
CA PHE A 266 4.79 1.44 3.38
C PHE A 266 4.72 2.11 2.02
N GLY A 267 5.67 2.97 1.67
CA GLY A 267 5.69 3.62 0.36
C GLY A 267 6.94 4.43 0.08
N ILE A 268 7.13 4.74 -1.20
CA ILE A 268 8.21 5.59 -1.72
C ILE A 268 7.66 6.51 -2.80
N GLY A 269 8.21 7.71 -2.88
CA GLY A 269 7.92 8.65 -3.95
C GLY A 269 9.11 9.57 -4.20
N THR A 270 9.06 10.30 -5.32
CA THR A 270 10.12 11.23 -5.70
C THR A 270 9.56 12.60 -6.05
N ASP A 271 10.29 13.64 -5.66
CA ASP A 271 10.02 15.01 -6.08
C ASP A 271 11.23 15.55 -6.87
N GLY A 272 11.26 15.19 -8.15
CA GLY A 272 12.43 15.48 -8.99
C GLY A 272 13.66 14.69 -8.55
N THR A 273 14.58 15.34 -7.82
CA THR A 273 15.81 14.72 -7.32
C THR A 273 15.67 14.15 -5.91
N ASP A 274 14.69 14.63 -5.14
CA ASP A 274 14.47 14.17 -3.77
C ASP A 274 13.71 12.85 -3.73
N VAL A 275 14.18 11.93 -2.88
CA VAL A 275 13.56 10.63 -2.59
C VAL A 275 12.94 10.69 -1.21
N TYR A 276 11.69 10.26 -1.13
CA TYR A 276 10.96 10.19 0.14
C TYR A 276 10.47 8.76 0.34
N VAL A 277 10.64 8.25 1.54
CA VAL A 277 10.10 6.95 1.98
C VAL A 277 9.25 7.19 3.22
N VAL A 278 8.09 6.56 3.31
CA VAL A 278 7.21 6.64 4.48
C VAL A 278 7.11 5.31 5.20
N GLY A 279 7.03 5.36 6.52
CA GLY A 279 6.97 4.15 7.33
C GLY A 279 6.81 4.43 8.82
N SER A 280 7.30 3.49 9.62
CA SER A 280 7.36 3.61 11.08
C SER A 280 8.68 3.06 11.61
N ILE A 281 9.03 3.51 12.81
CA ILE A 281 10.12 2.95 13.60
C ILE A 281 9.56 2.45 14.94
N GLU A 282 10.08 1.31 15.39
CA GLU A 282 9.75 0.72 16.67
C GLU A 282 10.85 1.07 17.69
N LEU A 283 10.44 1.68 18.81
CA LEU A 283 11.35 2.27 19.81
C LEU A 283 11.35 1.51 21.15
N GLY A 284 10.76 0.32 21.19
CA GLY A 284 10.58 -0.47 22.41
C GLY A 284 9.33 -0.08 23.21
N SER A 285 9.02 -0.90 24.23
CA SER A 285 7.92 -0.62 25.17
C SER A 285 6.58 -0.30 24.51
N ASN A 286 6.29 -0.93 23.35
CA ASN A 286 5.06 -0.73 22.61
C ASN A 286 4.89 0.70 22.02
N VAL A 287 6.00 1.36 21.72
CA VAL A 287 6.04 2.70 21.12
C VAL A 287 6.45 2.60 19.66
N SER A 288 5.56 3.03 18.75
CA SER A 288 5.82 3.17 17.32
C SER A 288 5.69 4.64 16.91
N LYS A 289 6.58 5.10 16.05
CA LYS A 289 6.51 6.46 15.50
C LYS A 289 6.43 6.41 13.98
N GLY A 290 5.40 7.06 13.43
CA GLY A 290 5.32 7.35 12.02
C GLY A 290 6.44 8.27 11.60
N VAL A 291 7.14 7.90 10.54
CA VAL A 291 8.28 8.64 10.01
C VAL A 291 8.21 8.75 8.51
N TYR A 292 8.88 9.76 7.97
CA TYR A 292 9.32 9.74 6.60
C TYR A 292 10.83 10.01 6.54
N TRP A 293 11.48 9.41 5.56
CA TRP A 293 12.89 9.68 5.26
C TRP A 293 12.96 10.49 3.97
N LYS A 294 13.62 11.66 4.05
CA LYS A 294 13.95 12.48 2.88
C LYS A 294 15.42 12.31 2.55
N ASN A 295 15.76 11.76 1.40
CA ASN A 295 17.14 11.48 0.99
C ASN A 295 17.94 10.71 2.06
N GLY A 296 17.29 9.76 2.74
CA GLY A 296 17.87 8.98 3.83
C GLY A 296 17.84 9.65 5.22
N VAL A 297 17.45 10.93 5.30
CA VAL A 297 17.33 11.63 6.60
C VAL A 297 15.95 11.41 7.20
N GLN A 298 15.92 10.85 8.41
CA GLN A 298 14.69 10.55 9.15
C GLN A 298 14.03 11.80 9.69
N ASN A 299 12.72 11.90 9.50
CA ASN A 299 11.84 12.93 10.04
C ASN A 299 10.64 12.26 10.72
N ILE A 300 10.39 12.60 11.98
CA ILE A 300 9.19 12.11 12.68
C ILE A 300 7.98 12.88 12.19
N ILE A 301 6.89 12.16 11.88
CA ILE A 301 5.61 12.79 11.55
C ILE A 301 4.99 13.27 12.87
N PRO A 302 4.71 14.58 13.02
CA PRO A 302 4.16 15.11 14.26
C PRO A 302 2.80 14.51 14.61
N VAL A 303 2.67 13.95 15.79
CA VAL A 303 1.41 13.43 16.36
C VAL A 303 1.26 13.93 17.78
N THR A 304 0.03 14.10 18.26
CA THR A 304 -0.25 14.61 19.58
C THR A 304 -0.64 13.49 20.55
N GLY A 305 0.19 13.25 21.58
CA GLY A 305 -0.21 12.51 22.78
C GLY A 305 -0.42 11.01 22.63
N LEU A 306 0.08 10.38 21.54
CA LEU A 306 -0.15 8.97 21.23
C LEU A 306 1.15 8.16 21.31
N ASN A 307 1.04 6.91 21.76
CA ASN A 307 2.19 6.00 21.84
C ASN A 307 2.48 5.31 20.51
N LYS A 308 1.45 5.17 19.65
CA LYS A 308 1.60 4.50 18.35
C LYS A 308 1.11 5.39 17.22
N SER A 309 1.95 5.55 16.22
CA SER A 309 1.61 6.17 14.96
C SER A 309 2.37 5.50 13.82
N TYR A 310 1.75 5.43 12.65
CA TYR A 310 2.30 4.82 11.46
C TYR A 310 2.14 5.79 10.30
N GLY A 311 3.22 6.08 9.57
CA GLY A 311 3.12 6.74 8.27
C GLY A 311 2.74 5.69 7.23
N TYR A 312 1.51 5.71 6.74
CA TYR A 312 0.94 4.58 6.00
C TYR A 312 1.01 4.74 4.48
N ARG A 313 0.68 5.91 3.96
CA ARG A 313 0.68 6.20 2.52
C ARG A 313 1.30 7.57 2.26
N MET A 314 1.84 7.74 1.07
CA MET A 314 2.43 9.00 0.66
C MET A 314 2.14 9.26 -0.82
N VAL A 315 1.75 10.49 -1.13
CA VAL A 315 1.49 10.95 -2.49
C VAL A 315 2.15 12.30 -2.73
N PHE A 316 2.72 12.48 -3.93
CA PHE A 316 3.23 13.76 -4.43
C PHE A 316 2.36 14.30 -5.56
N LYS A 317 1.98 15.57 -5.45
CA LYS A 317 1.27 16.30 -6.53
C LYS A 317 1.82 17.71 -6.74
#